data_c7e9a9e658032cf473bd7b6f9efe372b
#
_entry.id   c7e9a9e658032cf473bd7b6f9efe372b
#
_cell.length_a   1.000
_cell.length_b   1.000
_cell.length_c   1.000
_cell.angle_alpha   90.00
_cell.angle_beta   90.00
_cell.angle_gamma   90.00
#
_symmetry.space_group_name_H-M   'P 1'
#
loop_
_entity.id
_entity.type
_entity.pdbx_description
1 polymer ?
#
loop_
_entity_poly.entity_id
_entity_poly.type
_entity_poly.pdbx_seq_one_letter_code
_entity_poly.pdbx_strand_id
1 'polypeptide(L)'
;MKLFGNGVMKKEEKEAANTETAKEKMQAENAQPAGTGTNVQKKRTSEGIRPWVALLTLVAGFFVGAFTQEKRLAGKLSISQFESISQAAGIVKNNAVEDYDSEKITQMLLSGLSAGLNDDYSRYYTAQELKQYNDQKDGVIEGGIGVTVAVTQAGIKITEVYEDSPAKSAGIKAGDIILSVDGKSTQGLSASELAELVSGQNGTKVALRVLRDGQEAVFEPVRAHITAPMVTHRKIDDITYIKYKSFHGNAVEKFREALDLAQSQGSKGIIIDLRDNLGGDLDIMAKTADMILPEGEIFYAMDKNGKRYSEKNSDADFVDLPIVILVNGYSASASEAFTGAARDFKRAVTVGTKTYGKGIMQTTYTLPNGGAFKLTTAKYYLPGGECIHKTGITPDCVVELPDGKASRDADMTDEQDTQLQKALELLKK
;
A
#
# COMPACT_ATOMS: atom_id res chain seq x y z
N MET A 1 -9.22 -11.87 2.12
CA MET A 1 -8.95 -10.45 2.36
C MET A 1 -9.67 -9.86 3.60
N LYS A 2 -10.44 -10.64 4.35
CA LYS A 2 -11.14 -10.21 5.59
C LYS A 2 -10.34 -10.42 6.90
N LEU A 3 -9.13 -10.94 6.88
CA LEU A 3 -8.34 -11.29 8.09
C LEU A 3 -7.38 -10.20 8.60
N PHE A 4 -7.21 -9.09 7.87
CA PHE A 4 -6.24 -8.05 8.26
C PHE A 4 -6.86 -6.73 8.76
N GLY A 5 -8.19 -6.53 8.65
CA GLY A 5 -8.81 -5.24 9.01
C GLY A 5 -9.15 -5.06 10.49
N ASN A 6 -9.53 -6.13 11.18
CA ASN A 6 -10.12 -5.99 12.53
C ASN A 6 -9.10 -5.98 13.69
N GLY A 7 -7.86 -6.34 13.43
CA GLY A 7 -6.82 -6.32 14.47
C GLY A 7 -6.16 -4.95 14.65
N VAL A 8 -6.00 -4.22 13.56
CA VAL A 8 -5.35 -2.90 13.55
C VAL A 8 -6.24 -1.83 14.17
N MET A 9 -7.52 -1.80 13.82
CA MET A 9 -8.46 -0.79 14.35
C MET A 9 -8.64 -0.84 15.87
N LYS A 10 -8.64 -2.02 16.50
CA LYS A 10 -8.75 -2.12 17.97
C LYS A 10 -7.49 -1.69 18.72
N LYS A 11 -6.33 -1.68 18.05
CA LYS A 11 -5.06 -1.24 18.66
C LYS A 11 -4.91 0.27 18.61
N GLU A 12 -5.37 0.90 17.53
CA GLU A 12 -5.32 2.36 17.36
C GLU A 12 -6.26 3.11 18.31
N GLU A 13 -7.46 2.59 18.59
CA GLU A 13 -8.36 3.18 19.61
C GLU A 13 -7.75 3.13 21.03
N LYS A 14 -6.91 2.13 21.34
CA LYS A 14 -6.21 2.06 22.64
C LYS A 14 -4.99 2.97 22.72
N GLU A 15 -4.31 3.23 21.60
CA GLU A 15 -3.16 4.16 21.56
C GLU A 15 -3.61 5.62 21.57
N ALA A 16 -4.73 5.96 20.93
CA ALA A 16 -5.32 7.29 20.98
C ALA A 16 -5.75 7.70 22.40
N ALA A 17 -6.36 6.78 23.15
CA ALA A 17 -6.75 7.01 24.54
C ALA A 17 -5.54 7.22 25.49
N ASN A 18 -4.40 6.56 25.21
CA ASN A 18 -3.17 6.74 26.00
C ASN A 18 -2.44 8.05 25.68
N THR A 19 -2.61 8.63 24.49
CA THR A 19 -1.92 9.85 24.08
C THR A 19 -2.59 11.11 24.65
N GLU A 20 -3.90 11.09 24.86
CA GLU A 20 -4.62 12.17 25.52
C GLU A 20 -4.27 12.26 27.02
N THR A 21 -4.16 11.14 27.70
CA THR A 21 -3.78 11.09 29.14
C THR A 21 -2.34 11.55 29.38
N ALA A 22 -1.44 11.38 28.40
CA ALA A 22 -0.06 11.86 28.49
C ALA A 22 0.05 13.39 28.25
N LYS A 23 -0.82 13.97 27.45
CA LYS A 23 -0.84 15.44 27.20
C LYS A 23 -1.38 16.22 28.40
N GLU A 24 -2.37 15.71 29.11
CA GLU A 24 -2.90 16.35 30.32
C GLU A 24 -1.90 16.33 31.49
N LYS A 25 -1.04 15.30 31.60
CA LYS A 25 0.02 15.27 32.64
C LYS A 25 1.19 16.21 32.38
N MET A 26 1.49 16.56 31.12
CA MET A 26 2.57 17.51 30.79
C MET A 26 2.18 18.98 30.95
N GLN A 27 0.89 19.32 31.01
CA GLN A 27 0.44 20.69 31.23
C GLN A 27 0.37 21.08 32.72
N ALA A 28 0.43 20.15 33.65
CA ALA A 28 0.33 20.39 35.08
C ALA A 28 1.67 20.70 35.78
N GLU A 29 2.81 20.47 35.12
CA GLU A 29 4.15 20.65 35.75
C GLU A 29 4.88 21.97 35.46
N ASN A 30 4.29 22.93 34.73
CA ASN A 30 4.92 24.19 34.37
C ASN A 30 4.24 25.40 34.98
N ALA A 31 4.07 25.41 36.30
CA ALA A 31 3.71 26.62 37.03
C ALA A 31 4.71 26.87 38.18
N GLN A 32 5.71 27.71 37.96
CA GLN A 32 6.54 28.28 39.03
C GLN A 32 6.14 29.71 39.33
N PRO A 33 6.11 30.12 40.62
CA PRO A 33 5.77 31.50 41.02
C PRO A 33 6.99 32.41 41.02
N ALA A 34 6.75 33.65 40.65
CA ALA A 34 7.70 34.74 40.66
C ALA A 34 8.09 35.15 42.10
N GLY A 35 9.36 35.31 42.35
CA GLY A 35 9.92 35.84 43.60
C GLY A 35 11.08 36.80 43.35
N THR A 36 10.96 37.93 43.90
CA THR A 36 11.70 39.22 43.83
C THR A 36 13.17 39.13 44.18
N GLY A 37 13.94 40.04 43.56
CA GLY A 37 15.37 40.12 43.57
C GLY A 37 16.05 40.64 44.85
N THR A 38 17.37 40.47 44.84
CA THR A 38 18.34 41.50 45.37
C THR A 38 19.73 41.22 44.79
N ASN A 39 20.35 42.26 44.30
CA ASN A 39 21.64 42.34 43.67
C ASN A 39 22.75 42.31 44.75
N VAL A 40 23.67 41.35 44.72
CA VAL A 40 24.94 41.42 45.46
C VAL A 40 26.08 41.00 44.53
N GLN A 41 26.88 41.98 44.13
CA GLN A 41 28.17 41.76 43.47
C GLN A 41 29.12 41.00 44.40
N LYS A 42 29.66 39.87 43.96
CA LYS A 42 30.79 39.18 44.55
C LYS A 42 31.90 38.99 43.54
N LYS A 43 33.10 39.52 43.96
CA LYS A 43 34.40 39.43 43.27
C LYS A 43 34.70 38.00 42.82
N ARG A 44 35.11 37.86 41.58
CA ARG A 44 35.72 36.64 41.04
C ARG A 44 37.14 36.52 41.56
N THR A 45 37.42 35.52 42.41
CA THR A 45 38.74 34.95 42.60
C THR A 45 38.85 33.68 41.72
N SER A 46 39.82 33.62 40.86
CA SER A 46 40.12 32.45 40.03
C SER A 46 40.76 31.36 40.91
N GLU A 47 39.94 30.48 41.49
CA GLU A 47 40.46 29.23 42.03
C GLU A 47 40.50 28.18 40.89
N GLY A 48 41.71 27.70 40.58
CA GLY A 48 41.94 26.64 39.61
C GLY A 48 41.20 25.37 40.00
N ILE A 49 40.56 24.74 39.03
CA ILE A 49 39.85 23.45 39.21
C ILE A 49 40.81 22.46 39.87
N ARG A 50 40.47 21.96 41.07
CA ARG A 50 41.27 20.97 41.78
C ARG A 50 41.41 19.70 40.93
N PRO A 51 42.63 19.11 40.78
CA PRO A 51 42.86 18.00 39.84
C PRO A 51 41.96 16.77 40.04
N TRP A 52 41.43 16.56 41.26
CA TRP A 52 40.47 15.46 41.49
C TRP A 52 39.05 15.76 40.93
N VAL A 53 38.67 17.04 40.79
CA VAL A 53 37.40 17.41 40.12
C VAL A 53 37.48 17.18 38.62
N ALA A 54 38.65 17.48 38.01
CA ALA A 54 38.89 17.16 36.61
C ALA A 54 38.92 15.66 36.37
N LEU A 55 39.45 14.85 37.30
CA LEU A 55 39.42 13.40 37.22
C LEU A 55 38.00 12.84 37.34
N LEU A 56 37.17 13.37 38.26
CA LEU A 56 35.77 12.96 38.41
C LEU A 56 34.92 13.34 37.19
N THR A 57 35.15 14.48 36.56
CA THR A 57 34.46 14.87 35.32
C THR A 57 34.87 14.01 34.13
N LEU A 58 36.15 13.59 34.05
CA LEU A 58 36.66 12.65 33.04
C LEU A 58 36.07 11.24 33.24
N VAL A 59 36.02 10.76 34.49
CA VAL A 59 35.40 9.45 34.82
C VAL A 59 33.90 9.46 34.58
N ALA A 60 33.18 10.52 34.99
CA ALA A 60 31.77 10.68 34.72
C ALA A 60 31.51 10.79 33.20
N GLY A 61 32.37 11.53 32.45
CA GLY A 61 32.26 11.60 30.98
C GLY A 61 32.50 10.24 30.31
N PHE A 62 33.42 9.43 30.85
CA PHE A 62 33.67 8.06 30.36
C PHE A 62 32.49 7.15 30.62
N PHE A 63 31.87 7.19 31.81
CA PHE A 63 30.66 6.41 32.13
C PHE A 63 29.44 6.85 31.33
N VAL A 64 29.24 8.17 31.13
CA VAL A 64 28.17 8.69 30.27
C VAL A 64 28.42 8.32 28.82
N GLY A 65 29.67 8.38 28.35
CA GLY A 65 30.05 7.95 27.00
C GLY A 65 29.85 6.45 26.78
N ALA A 66 30.26 5.62 27.76
CA ALA A 66 30.03 4.17 27.72
C ALA A 66 28.53 3.84 27.76
N PHE A 67 27.75 4.50 28.60
CA PHE A 67 26.30 4.28 28.72
C PHE A 67 25.54 4.75 27.47
N THR A 68 25.97 5.85 26.82
CA THR A 68 25.41 6.29 25.52
C THR A 68 25.84 5.41 24.37
N GLN A 69 27.02 4.80 24.43
CA GLN A 69 27.49 3.84 23.45
C GLN A 69 26.76 2.50 23.59
N GLU A 70 26.48 2.05 24.80
CA GLU A 70 25.67 0.86 25.07
C GLU A 70 24.22 1.05 24.58
N LYS A 71 23.59 2.22 24.83
CA LYS A 71 22.28 2.55 24.25
C LYS A 71 22.27 2.69 22.72
N ARG A 72 23.37 3.10 22.10
CA ARG A 72 23.52 3.10 20.64
C ARG A 72 23.74 1.71 20.05
N LEU A 73 24.21 0.76 20.84
CA LEU A 73 24.40 -0.64 20.46
C LEU A 73 23.17 -1.50 20.81
N ALA A 74 22.30 -1.04 21.72
CA ALA A 74 21.03 -1.66 22.06
C ALA A 74 20.06 -1.55 20.87
N GLY A 75 20.09 -2.53 19.98
CA GLY A 75 19.28 -2.57 18.74
C GLY A 75 20.07 -3.09 17.55
N LYS A 76 21.39 -3.32 17.67
CA LYS A 76 22.16 -4.03 16.63
C LYS A 76 22.24 -5.49 17.02
N LEU A 77 21.75 -6.39 16.15
CA LEU A 77 22.03 -7.81 16.26
C LEU A 77 23.54 -8.00 16.34
N SER A 78 24.01 -8.47 17.49
CA SER A 78 25.44 -8.69 17.74
C SER A 78 25.88 -10.03 17.17
N ILE A 79 27.17 -10.16 16.85
CA ILE A 79 27.76 -11.45 16.43
C ILE A 79 27.47 -12.53 17.47
N SER A 80 27.51 -12.20 18.77
CA SER A 80 27.22 -13.15 19.86
C SER A 80 25.77 -13.69 19.85
N GLN A 81 24.80 -12.91 19.36
CA GLN A 81 23.42 -13.40 19.21
C GLN A 81 23.31 -14.42 18.07
N PHE A 82 24.04 -14.23 16.98
CA PHE A 82 24.12 -15.22 15.89
C PHE A 82 24.92 -16.47 16.32
N GLU A 83 25.96 -16.32 17.14
CA GLU A 83 26.68 -17.46 17.72
C GLU A 83 25.74 -18.32 18.58
N SER A 84 24.85 -17.73 19.38
CA SER A 84 23.88 -18.46 20.17
C SER A 84 22.92 -19.27 19.31
N ILE A 85 22.43 -18.70 18.20
CA ILE A 85 21.58 -19.41 17.22
C ILE A 85 22.37 -20.57 16.59
N SER A 86 23.62 -20.34 16.20
CA SER A 86 24.48 -21.37 15.61
C SER A 86 24.78 -22.51 16.58
N GLN A 87 25.05 -22.19 17.87
CA GLN A 87 25.25 -23.18 18.92
C GLN A 87 23.99 -23.99 19.16
N ALA A 88 22.82 -23.35 19.24
CA ALA A 88 21.55 -24.05 19.39
C ALA A 88 21.27 -25.00 18.21
N ALA A 89 21.53 -24.55 16.96
CA ALA A 89 21.40 -25.40 15.78
C ALA A 89 22.37 -26.62 15.85
N GLY A 90 23.60 -26.41 16.33
CA GLY A 90 24.56 -27.50 16.57
C GLY A 90 24.10 -28.50 17.63
N ILE A 91 23.48 -28.02 18.72
CA ILE A 91 22.89 -28.88 19.76
C ILE A 91 21.76 -29.74 19.18
N VAL A 92 20.84 -29.11 18.42
CA VAL A 92 19.74 -29.83 17.77
C VAL A 92 20.30 -30.89 16.81
N LYS A 93 21.25 -30.52 15.94
CA LYS A 93 21.87 -31.43 14.98
C LYS A 93 22.48 -32.67 15.63
N ASN A 94 23.12 -32.49 16.79
CA ASN A 94 23.91 -33.56 17.41
C ASN A 94 23.11 -34.39 18.46
N ASN A 95 21.96 -33.88 18.94
CA ASN A 95 21.30 -34.47 20.10
C ASN A 95 19.79 -34.72 19.88
N ALA A 96 19.18 -34.24 18.83
CA ALA A 96 17.76 -34.50 18.55
C ALA A 96 17.55 -36.00 18.31
N VAL A 97 16.58 -36.60 19.03
CA VAL A 97 16.25 -38.01 18.91
C VAL A 97 15.33 -38.25 17.71
N GLU A 98 14.43 -37.33 17.43
CA GLU A 98 13.50 -37.40 16.32
C GLU A 98 14.09 -36.69 15.08
N ASP A 99 13.69 -37.17 13.89
CA ASP A 99 14.01 -36.49 12.65
C ASP A 99 13.38 -35.11 12.61
N TYR A 100 14.10 -34.14 12.09
CA TYR A 100 13.63 -32.77 11.96
C TYR A 100 13.85 -32.21 10.56
N ASP A 101 12.95 -31.33 10.16
CA ASP A 101 13.02 -30.58 8.92
C ASP A 101 13.88 -29.31 9.14
N SER A 102 15.11 -29.35 8.66
CA SER A 102 16.07 -28.23 8.77
C SER A 102 15.65 -27.00 7.96
N GLU A 103 14.92 -27.20 6.84
CA GLU A 103 14.42 -26.12 6.02
C GLU A 103 13.30 -25.38 6.74
N LYS A 104 12.36 -26.11 7.37
CA LYS A 104 11.30 -25.55 8.18
C LYS A 104 11.85 -24.75 9.38
N ILE A 105 12.89 -25.26 10.05
CA ILE A 105 13.56 -24.54 11.14
C ILE A 105 14.14 -23.22 10.60
N THR A 106 14.83 -23.24 9.47
CA THR A 106 15.39 -22.05 8.85
C THR A 106 14.31 -21.02 8.49
N GLN A 107 13.20 -21.46 7.92
CA GLN A 107 12.06 -20.60 7.58
C GLN A 107 11.46 -19.96 8.85
N MET A 108 11.32 -20.71 9.93
CA MET A 108 10.82 -20.20 11.22
C MET A 108 11.77 -19.18 11.85
N LEU A 109 13.08 -19.40 11.80
CA LEU A 109 14.09 -18.43 12.29
C LEU A 109 14.05 -17.11 11.50
N LEU A 110 13.96 -17.18 10.16
CA LEU A 110 13.88 -16.00 9.30
C LEU A 110 12.55 -15.26 9.50
N SER A 111 11.45 -15.98 9.66
CA SER A 111 10.13 -15.40 10.00
C SER A 111 10.16 -14.74 11.37
N GLY A 112 10.80 -15.37 12.37
CA GLY A 112 10.98 -14.79 13.70
C GLY A 112 11.84 -13.51 13.68
N LEU A 113 12.86 -13.48 12.83
CA LEU A 113 13.68 -12.28 12.63
C LEU A 113 12.84 -11.10 12.10
N SER A 114 11.97 -11.34 11.11
CA SER A 114 11.09 -10.29 10.59
C SER A 114 10.04 -9.84 11.62
N ALA A 115 9.45 -10.77 12.35
CA ALA A 115 8.49 -10.45 13.41
C ALA A 115 9.12 -9.61 14.54
N GLY A 116 10.40 -9.87 14.86
CA GLY A 116 11.16 -9.13 15.88
C GLY A 116 11.45 -7.67 15.52
N LEU A 117 11.26 -7.25 14.27
CA LEU A 117 11.43 -5.85 13.84
C LEU A 117 10.28 -4.93 14.30
N ASN A 118 9.14 -5.50 14.70
CA ASN A 118 7.92 -4.76 15.03
C ASN A 118 7.53 -3.76 13.91
N ASP A 119 7.66 -4.20 12.67
CA ASP A 119 7.33 -3.46 11.45
C ASP A 119 6.38 -4.32 10.60
N ASP A 120 5.13 -3.89 10.49
CA ASP A 120 4.06 -4.61 9.77
C ASP A 120 4.32 -4.74 8.27
N TYR A 121 5.28 -4.00 7.72
CA TYR A 121 5.63 -3.98 6.30
C TYR A 121 6.87 -4.81 5.95
N SER A 122 7.66 -5.19 6.97
CA SER A 122 8.83 -6.06 6.80
C SER A 122 8.45 -7.52 7.00
N ARG A 123 8.86 -8.39 6.05
CA ARG A 123 8.49 -9.80 6.06
C ARG A 123 9.54 -10.67 5.36
N TYR A 124 9.72 -11.88 5.88
CA TYR A 124 10.38 -12.96 5.14
C TYR A 124 9.36 -13.69 4.27
N TYR A 125 9.76 -14.03 3.06
CA TYR A 125 9.03 -14.88 2.13
C TYR A 125 9.87 -16.12 1.80
N THR A 126 9.29 -17.30 1.88
CA THR A 126 9.85 -18.52 1.25
C THR A 126 9.88 -18.34 -0.26
N ALA A 127 10.62 -19.19 -0.98
CA ALA A 127 10.66 -19.14 -2.45
C ALA A 127 9.25 -19.29 -3.06
N GLN A 128 8.42 -20.16 -2.49
CA GLN A 128 7.04 -20.36 -2.94
C GLN A 128 6.16 -19.13 -2.66
N GLU A 129 6.22 -18.58 -1.45
CA GLU A 129 5.46 -17.36 -1.10
C GLU A 129 5.90 -16.14 -1.93
N LEU A 130 7.21 -16.04 -2.22
CA LEU A 130 7.74 -14.97 -3.08
C LEU A 130 7.18 -15.08 -4.51
N LYS A 131 7.15 -16.30 -5.06
CA LYS A 131 6.54 -16.54 -6.38
C LYS A 131 5.06 -16.16 -6.38
N GLN A 132 4.28 -16.63 -5.41
CA GLN A 132 2.86 -16.29 -5.28
C GLN A 132 2.64 -14.78 -5.12
N TYR A 133 3.47 -14.12 -4.32
CA TYR A 133 3.42 -12.66 -4.14
C TYR A 133 3.67 -11.91 -5.47
N ASN A 134 4.67 -12.37 -6.25
CA ASN A 134 4.96 -11.77 -7.56
C ASN A 134 3.85 -12.03 -8.57
N ASP A 135 3.33 -13.26 -8.65
CA ASP A 135 2.23 -13.61 -9.54
C ASP A 135 0.98 -12.73 -9.24
N GLN A 136 0.63 -12.58 -7.96
CA GLN A 136 -0.48 -11.71 -7.54
C GLN A 136 -0.22 -10.23 -7.86
N LYS A 137 1.01 -9.77 -7.64
CA LYS A 137 1.45 -8.42 -7.96
C LYS A 137 1.32 -8.13 -9.46
N ASP A 138 1.69 -9.08 -10.30
CA ASP A 138 1.65 -8.93 -11.75
C ASP A 138 0.25 -9.21 -12.35
N GLY A 139 -0.73 -9.54 -11.49
CA GLY A 139 -2.10 -9.82 -11.91
C GLY A 139 -2.25 -11.14 -12.63
N VAL A 140 -1.29 -12.06 -12.46
CA VAL A 140 -1.29 -13.37 -13.10
C VAL A 140 -2.38 -14.26 -12.48
N ILE A 141 -3.23 -14.80 -13.32
CA ILE A 141 -4.30 -15.75 -12.98
C ILE A 141 -4.11 -17.02 -13.82
N GLU A 142 -3.67 -18.09 -13.19
CA GLU A 142 -3.55 -19.38 -13.84
C GLU A 142 -4.91 -20.09 -13.86
N GLY A 143 -5.28 -20.62 -15.02
CA GLY A 143 -6.52 -21.39 -15.16
C GLY A 143 -7.80 -20.61 -14.92
N GLY A 144 -7.79 -19.32 -15.20
CA GLY A 144 -8.94 -18.45 -15.08
C GLY A 144 -9.72 -18.25 -16.37
N ILE A 145 -10.77 -17.42 -16.32
CA ILE A 145 -11.59 -17.08 -17.49
C ILE A 145 -11.60 -15.57 -17.80
N GLY A 146 -11.06 -14.70 -16.93
CA GLY A 146 -10.91 -13.26 -17.13
C GLY A 146 -12.16 -12.43 -16.85
N VAL A 147 -12.66 -12.54 -15.63
CA VAL A 147 -13.76 -11.72 -15.11
C VAL A 147 -13.42 -11.19 -13.72
N THR A 148 -13.94 -10.00 -13.39
CA THR A 148 -14.05 -9.50 -12.01
C THR A 148 -15.48 -9.71 -11.55
N VAL A 149 -15.65 -10.12 -10.28
CA VAL A 149 -16.97 -10.37 -9.70
C VAL A 149 -17.13 -9.61 -8.37
N ALA A 150 -18.39 -9.33 -8.03
CA ALA A 150 -18.77 -8.82 -6.71
C ALA A 150 -19.94 -9.63 -6.15
N VAL A 151 -19.95 -9.81 -4.83
CA VAL A 151 -21.09 -10.41 -4.12
C VAL A 151 -22.10 -9.32 -3.88
N THR A 152 -23.34 -9.51 -4.38
CA THR A 152 -24.48 -8.61 -4.25
C THR A 152 -25.63 -9.32 -3.54
N GLN A 153 -26.71 -8.60 -3.25
CA GLN A 153 -27.94 -9.22 -2.72
C GLN A 153 -28.56 -10.21 -3.71
N ALA A 154 -28.40 -9.98 -5.02
CA ALA A 154 -28.92 -10.83 -6.08
C ALA A 154 -28.05 -12.07 -6.36
N GLY A 155 -26.87 -12.17 -5.76
CA GLY A 155 -25.90 -13.22 -5.99
C GLY A 155 -24.52 -12.70 -6.43
N ILE A 156 -23.71 -13.54 -7.05
CA ILE A 156 -22.37 -13.15 -7.55
C ILE A 156 -22.51 -12.56 -8.94
N LYS A 157 -22.35 -11.25 -9.04
CA LYS A 157 -22.45 -10.47 -10.27
C LYS A 157 -21.10 -10.27 -10.92
N ILE A 158 -21.01 -10.50 -12.23
CA ILE A 158 -19.85 -10.13 -13.03
C ILE A 158 -19.84 -8.61 -13.20
N THR A 159 -18.83 -7.94 -12.69
CA THR A 159 -18.68 -6.48 -12.77
C THR A 159 -17.82 -6.04 -13.95
N GLU A 160 -16.92 -6.93 -14.42
CA GLU A 160 -16.03 -6.66 -15.53
C GLU A 160 -15.68 -7.94 -16.26
N VAL A 161 -15.53 -7.87 -17.59
CA VAL A 161 -15.01 -8.93 -18.45
C VAL A 161 -13.79 -8.37 -19.18
N TYR A 162 -12.64 -9.03 -19.03
CA TYR A 162 -11.38 -8.57 -19.64
C TYR A 162 -11.43 -8.74 -21.16
N GLU A 163 -10.89 -7.75 -21.90
CA GLU A 163 -11.02 -7.68 -23.36
C GLU A 163 -10.48 -8.95 -24.06
N ASP A 164 -9.28 -9.39 -23.75
CA ASP A 164 -8.63 -10.52 -24.39
C ASP A 164 -8.85 -11.85 -23.62
N SER A 165 -10.03 -12.02 -23.02
CA SER A 165 -10.30 -13.13 -22.12
C SER A 165 -11.15 -14.25 -22.75
N PRO A 166 -11.04 -15.48 -22.23
CA PRO A 166 -11.94 -16.57 -22.57
C PRO A 166 -13.42 -16.25 -22.28
N ALA A 167 -13.70 -15.50 -21.22
CA ALA A 167 -15.06 -15.09 -20.89
C ALA A 167 -15.65 -14.14 -21.96
N LYS A 168 -14.84 -13.20 -22.45
CA LYS A 168 -15.24 -12.30 -23.56
C LYS A 168 -15.52 -13.08 -24.82
N SER A 169 -14.61 -14.00 -25.18
CA SER A 169 -14.74 -14.87 -26.37
C SER A 169 -15.95 -15.79 -26.29
N ALA A 170 -16.34 -16.24 -25.09
CA ALA A 170 -17.54 -17.05 -24.87
C ALA A 170 -18.83 -16.24 -24.86
N GLY A 171 -18.78 -14.90 -24.89
CA GLY A 171 -19.95 -14.03 -24.90
C GLY A 171 -20.52 -13.70 -23.52
N ILE A 172 -19.76 -13.93 -22.44
CA ILE A 172 -20.07 -13.48 -21.08
C ILE A 172 -19.99 -11.96 -21.04
N LYS A 173 -20.85 -11.31 -20.25
CA LYS A 173 -20.94 -9.85 -20.16
C LYS A 173 -20.93 -9.36 -18.71
N ALA A 174 -20.49 -8.15 -18.50
CA ALA A 174 -20.73 -7.45 -17.25
C ALA A 174 -22.23 -7.32 -17.01
N GLY A 175 -22.67 -7.49 -15.77
CA GLY A 175 -24.07 -7.57 -15.36
C GLY A 175 -24.62 -8.99 -15.22
N ASP A 176 -23.99 -10.01 -15.80
CA ASP A 176 -24.38 -11.39 -15.60
C ASP A 176 -24.28 -11.81 -14.14
N ILE A 177 -25.29 -12.51 -13.62
CA ILE A 177 -25.27 -13.10 -12.28
C ILE A 177 -24.97 -14.59 -12.42
N ILE A 178 -23.87 -15.06 -11.81
CA ILE A 178 -23.48 -16.47 -11.88
C ILE A 178 -24.36 -17.29 -10.95
N LEU A 179 -25.10 -18.25 -11.49
CA LEU A 179 -26.01 -19.14 -10.75
C LEU A 179 -25.33 -20.46 -10.38
N SER A 180 -24.49 -21.01 -11.26
CA SER A 180 -23.73 -22.24 -10.99
C SER A 180 -22.47 -22.35 -11.84
N VAL A 181 -21.48 -23.12 -11.33
CA VAL A 181 -20.22 -23.48 -11.99
C VAL A 181 -20.13 -25.00 -12.03
N ASP A 182 -20.03 -25.61 -13.23
CA ASP A 182 -20.02 -27.06 -13.43
C ASP A 182 -21.16 -27.78 -12.67
N GLY A 183 -22.34 -27.17 -12.67
CA GLY A 183 -23.54 -27.67 -11.99
C GLY A 183 -23.61 -27.38 -10.49
N LYS A 184 -22.56 -26.87 -9.85
CA LYS A 184 -22.53 -26.50 -8.43
C LYS A 184 -23.09 -25.10 -8.24
N SER A 185 -24.09 -24.95 -7.36
CA SER A 185 -24.70 -23.63 -7.04
C SER A 185 -23.66 -22.67 -6.46
N THR A 186 -23.78 -21.38 -6.83
CA THR A 186 -22.95 -20.29 -6.31
C THR A 186 -23.63 -19.51 -5.19
N GLN A 187 -24.84 -19.92 -4.80
CA GLN A 187 -25.59 -19.23 -3.75
C GLN A 187 -24.85 -19.28 -2.40
N GLY A 188 -24.63 -18.10 -1.81
CA GLY A 188 -23.98 -17.95 -0.51
C GLY A 188 -22.44 -18.06 -0.54
N LEU A 189 -21.83 -18.28 -1.70
CA LEU A 189 -20.38 -18.30 -1.85
C LEU A 189 -19.80 -16.88 -1.78
N SER A 190 -18.59 -16.80 -1.24
CA SER A 190 -17.73 -15.63 -1.38
C SER A 190 -17.11 -15.57 -2.79
N ALA A 191 -16.56 -14.42 -3.17
CA ALA A 191 -15.82 -14.28 -4.44
C ALA A 191 -14.59 -15.21 -4.51
N SER A 192 -13.94 -15.50 -3.37
CA SER A 192 -12.81 -16.43 -3.30
C SER A 192 -13.21 -17.88 -3.58
N GLU A 193 -14.30 -18.34 -2.95
CA GLU A 193 -14.83 -19.69 -3.17
C GLU A 193 -15.31 -19.87 -4.62
N LEU A 194 -15.92 -18.83 -5.24
CA LEU A 194 -16.23 -18.86 -6.66
C LEU A 194 -14.95 -18.97 -7.50
N ALA A 195 -13.92 -18.20 -7.20
CA ALA A 195 -12.66 -18.25 -7.93
C ALA A 195 -12.03 -19.65 -7.89
N GLU A 196 -12.09 -20.34 -6.74
CA GLU A 196 -11.63 -21.74 -6.61
C GLU A 196 -12.44 -22.70 -7.49
N LEU A 197 -13.77 -22.51 -7.59
CA LEU A 197 -14.61 -23.36 -8.45
C LEU A 197 -14.36 -23.09 -9.94
N VAL A 198 -14.12 -21.85 -10.32
CA VAL A 198 -13.88 -21.46 -11.71
C VAL A 198 -12.48 -21.87 -12.17
N SER A 199 -11.48 -21.74 -11.27
CA SER A 199 -10.08 -22.04 -11.59
C SER A 199 -9.86 -23.52 -11.89
N GLY A 200 -8.88 -23.82 -12.75
CA GLY A 200 -8.52 -25.18 -13.10
C GLY A 200 -7.36 -25.25 -14.09
N GLN A 201 -7.14 -26.40 -14.68
CA GLN A 201 -6.06 -26.56 -15.65
C GLN A 201 -6.32 -25.75 -16.93
N ASN A 202 -5.30 -25.05 -17.42
CA ASN A 202 -5.34 -24.31 -18.68
C ASN A 202 -5.76 -25.28 -19.84
N GLY A 203 -6.62 -24.77 -20.72
CA GLY A 203 -7.15 -25.56 -21.86
C GLY A 203 -8.41 -26.37 -21.54
N THR A 204 -8.84 -26.47 -20.28
CA THR A 204 -10.09 -27.13 -19.91
C THR A 204 -11.27 -26.16 -19.95
N LYS A 205 -12.47 -26.67 -20.24
CA LYS A 205 -13.71 -25.90 -20.20
C LYS A 205 -14.26 -25.81 -18.77
N VAL A 206 -15.01 -24.74 -18.49
CA VAL A 206 -15.84 -24.61 -17.31
C VAL A 206 -17.24 -24.17 -17.72
N ALA A 207 -18.28 -24.86 -17.25
CA ALA A 207 -19.67 -24.53 -17.58
C ALA A 207 -20.20 -23.50 -16.55
N LEU A 208 -20.55 -22.32 -17.03
CA LEU A 208 -21.15 -21.24 -16.23
C LEU A 208 -22.59 -21.04 -16.62
N ARG A 209 -23.52 -21.27 -15.68
CA ARG A 209 -24.92 -20.88 -15.83
C ARG A 209 -25.11 -19.51 -15.20
N VAL A 210 -25.57 -18.57 -15.98
CA VAL A 210 -25.76 -17.18 -15.57
C VAL A 210 -27.21 -16.73 -15.79
N LEU A 211 -27.64 -15.72 -15.00
CA LEU A 211 -28.86 -14.96 -15.23
C LEU A 211 -28.49 -13.62 -15.89
N ARG A 212 -29.01 -13.37 -17.09
CA ARG A 212 -28.88 -12.13 -17.86
C ARG A 212 -30.25 -11.62 -18.26
N ASP A 213 -30.61 -10.41 -17.87
CA ASP A 213 -31.89 -9.76 -18.21
C ASP A 213 -33.11 -10.64 -17.89
N GLY A 214 -33.06 -11.39 -16.77
CA GLY A 214 -34.12 -12.30 -16.34
C GLY A 214 -34.13 -13.65 -17.06
N GLN A 215 -33.21 -13.93 -17.99
CA GLN A 215 -33.11 -15.18 -18.71
C GLN A 215 -31.84 -15.95 -18.33
N GLU A 216 -31.95 -17.25 -18.18
CA GLU A 216 -30.80 -18.11 -17.95
C GLU A 216 -30.06 -18.43 -19.25
N ALA A 217 -28.74 -18.42 -19.21
CA ALA A 217 -27.88 -18.82 -20.30
C ALA A 217 -26.70 -19.65 -19.75
N VAL A 218 -26.16 -20.54 -20.61
CA VAL A 218 -24.97 -21.33 -20.26
C VAL A 218 -23.84 -20.96 -21.22
N PHE A 219 -22.66 -20.69 -20.63
CA PHE A 219 -21.44 -20.40 -21.36
C PHE A 219 -20.34 -21.38 -20.94
N GLU A 220 -19.47 -21.75 -21.88
CA GLU A 220 -18.36 -22.69 -21.64
C GLU A 220 -17.01 -22.09 -22.03
N PRO A 221 -16.53 -21.04 -21.30
CA PRO A 221 -15.19 -20.51 -21.55
C PRO A 221 -14.11 -21.55 -21.32
N VAL A 222 -13.01 -21.47 -22.09
CA VAL A 222 -11.83 -22.31 -21.93
C VAL A 222 -10.85 -21.62 -20.97
N ARG A 223 -10.51 -22.27 -19.86
CA ARG A 223 -9.54 -21.75 -18.89
C ARG A 223 -8.19 -21.45 -19.54
N ALA A 224 -7.62 -20.31 -19.21
CA ALA A 224 -6.33 -19.89 -19.76
C ALA A 224 -5.47 -19.19 -18.70
N HIS A 225 -4.20 -18.98 -19.05
CA HIS A 225 -3.36 -17.99 -18.37
C HIS A 225 -3.87 -16.58 -18.71
N ILE A 226 -4.14 -15.78 -17.71
CA ILE A 226 -4.74 -14.44 -17.85
C ILE A 226 -3.92 -13.44 -17.05
N THR A 227 -3.76 -12.25 -17.58
CA THR A 227 -3.24 -11.10 -16.83
C THR A 227 -4.40 -10.12 -16.57
N ALA A 228 -4.76 -9.92 -15.31
CA ALA A 228 -5.78 -8.96 -14.93
C ALA A 228 -5.34 -7.54 -15.28
N PRO A 229 -6.19 -6.69 -15.87
CA PRO A 229 -5.83 -5.31 -16.16
C PRO A 229 -5.72 -4.51 -14.85
N MET A 230 -4.57 -3.86 -14.65
CA MET A 230 -4.33 -2.99 -13.49
C MET A 230 -4.97 -1.61 -13.66
N VAL A 231 -5.25 -1.22 -14.88
CA VAL A 231 -5.95 0.01 -15.22
C VAL A 231 -7.06 -0.32 -16.20
N THR A 232 -8.25 0.24 -15.97
CA THR A 232 -9.39 0.14 -16.88
C THR A 232 -9.97 1.52 -17.10
N HIS A 233 -10.65 1.73 -18.20
CA HIS A 233 -11.21 3.03 -18.54
C HIS A 233 -12.60 2.90 -19.16
N ARG A 234 -13.36 3.98 -19.07
CA ARG A 234 -14.65 4.15 -19.77
C ARG A 234 -14.92 5.62 -20.02
N LYS A 235 -15.83 5.89 -20.91
CA LYS A 235 -16.28 7.26 -21.20
C LYS A 235 -17.51 7.58 -20.34
N ILE A 236 -17.55 8.80 -19.79
CA ILE A 236 -18.71 9.38 -19.12
C ILE A 236 -18.93 10.75 -19.79
N ASP A 237 -19.93 10.88 -20.65
CA ASP A 237 -20.15 12.04 -21.52
C ASP A 237 -18.87 12.34 -22.36
N ASP A 238 -18.25 13.50 -22.16
CA ASP A 238 -17.01 13.93 -22.79
C ASP A 238 -15.78 13.83 -21.87
N ILE A 239 -15.87 13.07 -20.77
CA ILE A 239 -14.80 12.83 -19.80
C ILE A 239 -14.34 11.36 -19.89
N THR A 240 -13.03 11.14 -19.84
CA THR A 240 -12.46 9.79 -19.67
C THR A 240 -12.30 9.48 -18.19
N TYR A 241 -13.01 8.46 -17.73
CA TYR A 241 -12.85 7.89 -16.38
C TYR A 241 -11.88 6.72 -16.44
N ILE A 242 -10.84 6.76 -15.59
CA ILE A 242 -9.78 5.75 -15.51
C ILE A 242 -9.80 5.18 -14.09
N LYS A 243 -10.15 3.89 -13.92
CA LYS A 243 -10.00 3.17 -12.65
C LYS A 243 -8.58 2.60 -12.60
N TYR A 244 -7.79 3.07 -11.68
CA TYR A 244 -6.42 2.61 -11.46
C TYR A 244 -6.39 1.68 -10.23
N LYS A 245 -6.35 0.36 -10.47
CA LYS A 245 -6.50 -0.67 -9.43
C LYS A 245 -5.23 -0.90 -8.62
N SER A 246 -4.06 -0.86 -9.28
CA SER A 246 -2.76 -1.11 -8.64
C SER A 246 -1.60 -0.59 -9.51
N PHE A 247 -0.52 -0.14 -8.89
CA PHE A 247 0.74 0.22 -9.56
C PHE A 247 1.64 -1.00 -9.76
N HIS A 248 1.13 -2.03 -10.46
CA HIS A 248 1.82 -3.27 -10.74
C HIS A 248 1.56 -3.75 -12.18
N GLY A 249 2.22 -4.86 -12.56
CA GLY A 249 1.97 -5.56 -13.82
C GLY A 249 1.93 -4.63 -15.04
N ASN A 250 0.83 -4.70 -15.79
CA ASN A 250 0.61 -3.93 -17.04
C ASN A 250 0.11 -2.48 -16.85
N ALA A 251 0.24 -1.91 -15.63
CA ALA A 251 -0.33 -0.61 -15.31
C ALA A 251 0.19 0.53 -16.20
N VAL A 252 1.49 0.55 -16.53
CA VAL A 252 2.10 1.58 -17.38
C VAL A 252 1.48 1.56 -18.78
N GLU A 253 1.39 0.39 -19.38
CA GLU A 253 0.84 0.18 -20.72
C GLU A 253 -0.65 0.55 -20.75
N LYS A 254 -1.44 0.01 -19.85
CA LYS A 254 -2.88 0.26 -19.80
C LYS A 254 -3.25 1.70 -19.44
N PHE A 255 -2.41 2.38 -18.66
CA PHE A 255 -2.61 3.80 -18.38
C PHE A 255 -2.30 4.65 -19.60
N ARG A 256 -1.22 4.35 -20.35
CA ARG A 256 -0.92 5.01 -21.62
C ARG A 256 -2.05 4.82 -22.64
N GLU A 257 -2.52 3.59 -22.84
CA GLU A 257 -3.67 3.31 -23.73
C GLU A 257 -4.89 4.17 -23.36
N ALA A 258 -5.19 4.31 -22.06
CA ALA A 258 -6.31 5.13 -21.60
C ALA A 258 -6.11 6.63 -21.88
N LEU A 259 -4.88 7.13 -21.73
CA LEU A 259 -4.55 8.54 -22.05
C LEU A 259 -4.59 8.81 -23.56
N ASP A 260 -4.03 7.92 -24.37
CA ASP A 260 -4.06 8.00 -25.83
C ASP A 260 -5.50 8.01 -26.35
N LEU A 261 -6.35 7.18 -25.76
CA LEU A 261 -7.77 7.15 -26.07
C LEU A 261 -8.47 8.47 -25.67
N ALA A 262 -8.16 9.00 -24.49
CA ALA A 262 -8.71 10.28 -24.04
C ALA A 262 -8.39 11.40 -25.03
N GLN A 263 -7.15 11.48 -25.51
CA GLN A 263 -6.71 12.47 -26.50
C GLN A 263 -7.37 12.25 -27.87
N SER A 264 -7.35 11.01 -28.40
CA SER A 264 -7.88 10.70 -29.73
C SER A 264 -9.40 10.87 -29.81
N GLN A 265 -10.13 10.68 -28.71
CA GLN A 265 -11.58 10.90 -28.64
C GLN A 265 -11.97 12.33 -28.27
N GLY A 266 -11.00 13.23 -28.10
CA GLY A 266 -11.24 14.63 -27.75
C GLY A 266 -11.90 14.81 -26.37
N SER A 267 -11.48 14.01 -25.40
CA SER A 267 -11.96 14.15 -24.01
C SER A 267 -11.64 15.54 -23.47
N LYS A 268 -12.58 16.13 -22.74
CA LYS A 268 -12.39 17.46 -22.13
C LYS A 268 -11.71 17.40 -20.77
N GLY A 269 -11.57 16.22 -20.18
CA GLY A 269 -10.90 16.01 -18.93
C GLY A 269 -10.79 14.53 -18.57
N ILE A 270 -10.04 14.24 -17.52
CA ILE A 270 -9.75 12.89 -17.05
C ILE A 270 -10.08 12.79 -15.57
N ILE A 271 -10.78 11.74 -15.18
CA ILE A 271 -10.93 11.33 -13.78
C ILE A 271 -10.06 10.10 -13.56
N ILE A 272 -9.11 10.18 -12.63
CA ILE A 272 -8.27 9.05 -12.21
C ILE A 272 -8.77 8.57 -10.85
N ASP A 273 -9.38 7.39 -10.80
CA ASP A 273 -9.92 6.83 -9.57
C ASP A 273 -8.89 5.91 -8.91
N LEU A 274 -8.28 6.42 -7.83
CA LEU A 274 -7.34 5.72 -6.95
C LEU A 274 -8.00 5.21 -5.65
N ARG A 275 -9.31 5.31 -5.51
CA ARG A 275 -10.02 4.76 -4.35
C ARG A 275 -9.80 3.25 -4.30
N ASP A 276 -9.52 2.72 -3.10
CA ASP A 276 -9.21 1.31 -2.81
C ASP A 276 -7.90 0.79 -3.45
N ASN A 277 -7.07 1.66 -4.00
CA ASN A 277 -5.76 1.32 -4.55
C ASN A 277 -4.69 1.39 -3.44
N LEU A 278 -4.23 0.24 -2.97
CA LEU A 278 -3.22 0.12 -1.90
C LEU A 278 -1.79 0.53 -2.34
N GLY A 279 -1.64 0.99 -3.59
CA GLY A 279 -0.36 1.39 -4.15
C GLY A 279 0.28 0.32 -5.01
N GLY A 280 1.58 0.14 -4.87
CA GLY A 280 2.36 -0.80 -5.66
C GLY A 280 3.82 -0.40 -5.78
N ASP A 281 4.37 -0.57 -6.97
CA ASP A 281 5.74 -0.27 -7.32
C ASP A 281 5.92 1.23 -7.59
N LEU A 282 6.89 1.86 -6.91
CA LEU A 282 7.16 3.29 -7.07
C LEU A 282 7.80 3.63 -8.44
N ASP A 283 8.47 2.67 -9.09
CA ASP A 283 9.01 2.89 -10.43
C ASP A 283 7.88 2.88 -11.48
N ILE A 284 6.89 2.00 -11.32
CA ILE A 284 5.68 2.00 -12.15
C ILE A 284 4.88 3.29 -11.90
N MET A 285 4.72 3.69 -10.65
CA MET A 285 4.06 4.94 -10.28
C MET A 285 4.76 6.15 -10.92
N ALA A 286 6.08 6.24 -10.84
CA ALA A 286 6.82 7.34 -11.43
C ALA A 286 6.64 7.41 -12.96
N LYS A 287 6.72 6.27 -13.66
CA LYS A 287 6.48 6.20 -15.11
C LYS A 287 5.07 6.63 -15.51
N THR A 288 4.07 6.36 -14.67
CA THR A 288 2.69 6.78 -14.96
C THR A 288 2.41 8.22 -14.56
N ALA A 289 3.05 8.69 -13.48
CA ALA A 289 3.00 10.10 -13.09
C ALA A 289 3.66 11.01 -14.13
N ASP A 290 4.77 10.59 -14.69
CA ASP A 290 5.49 11.26 -15.79
C ASP A 290 4.58 11.59 -16.98
N MET A 291 3.66 10.69 -17.34
CA MET A 291 2.72 10.89 -18.46
C MET A 291 1.72 12.05 -18.25
N ILE A 292 1.56 12.55 -17.04
CA ILE A 292 0.58 13.59 -16.67
C ILE A 292 1.20 14.81 -15.99
N LEU A 293 2.47 14.75 -15.59
CA LEU A 293 3.16 15.80 -14.86
C LEU A 293 4.10 16.59 -15.79
N PRO A 294 4.21 17.91 -15.67
CA PRO A 294 5.28 18.66 -16.32
C PRO A 294 6.65 18.26 -15.73
N GLU A 295 7.72 18.70 -16.39
CA GLU A 295 9.10 18.43 -15.95
C GLU A 295 9.33 18.82 -14.49
N GLY A 296 9.87 17.89 -13.71
CA GLY A 296 10.24 18.11 -12.32
C GLY A 296 10.40 16.83 -11.49
N GLU A 297 10.68 16.99 -10.22
CA GLU A 297 10.87 15.87 -9.30
C GLU A 297 9.53 15.29 -8.84
N ILE A 298 9.24 14.00 -9.11
CA ILE A 298 8.01 13.31 -8.72
C ILE A 298 8.05 12.93 -7.24
N PHE A 299 9.16 12.36 -6.79
CA PHE A 299 9.43 12.05 -5.38
C PHE A 299 10.90 11.74 -5.16
N TYR A 300 11.32 11.77 -3.91
CA TYR A 300 12.61 11.22 -3.47
C TYR A 300 12.47 10.43 -2.17
N ALA A 301 13.44 9.54 -1.90
CA ALA A 301 13.49 8.77 -0.67
C ALA A 301 14.70 9.12 0.17
N MET A 302 14.59 8.99 1.49
CA MET A 302 15.72 9.10 2.43
C MET A 302 15.81 7.86 3.29
N ASP A 303 17.04 7.35 3.47
CA ASP A 303 17.35 6.25 4.35
C ASP A 303 17.36 6.67 5.83
N LYS A 304 17.63 5.71 6.73
CA LYS A 304 17.73 5.93 8.18
C LYS A 304 18.80 6.94 8.62
N ASN A 305 19.77 7.24 7.75
CA ASN A 305 20.86 8.19 8.01
C ASN A 305 20.56 9.58 7.43
N GLY A 306 19.38 9.76 6.82
CA GLY A 306 19.00 10.99 6.13
C GLY A 306 19.65 11.16 4.75
N LYS A 307 20.30 10.10 4.22
CA LYS A 307 20.84 10.14 2.87
C LYS A 307 19.71 10.02 1.86
N ARG A 308 19.62 11.02 0.99
CA ARG A 308 18.68 11.05 -0.13
C ARG A 308 19.12 10.07 -1.22
N TYR A 309 18.17 9.31 -1.74
CA TYR A 309 18.36 8.38 -2.86
C TYR A 309 17.03 8.08 -3.53
N SER A 310 17.04 7.29 -4.62
CA SER A 310 15.85 6.91 -5.37
C SER A 310 14.98 8.10 -5.77
N GLU A 311 15.62 9.08 -6.43
CA GLU A 311 14.94 10.23 -7.01
C GLU A 311 14.28 9.84 -8.33
N LYS A 312 13.05 10.31 -8.56
CA LYS A 312 12.32 10.12 -9.81
C LYS A 312 11.85 11.46 -10.30
N ASN A 313 12.08 11.69 -11.58
CA ASN A 313 11.70 12.93 -12.25
C ASN A 313 10.76 12.64 -13.42
N SER A 314 9.90 13.60 -13.72
CA SER A 314 9.12 13.69 -14.95
C SER A 314 9.87 14.54 -15.98
N ASP A 315 9.55 14.32 -17.23
CA ASP A 315 9.99 15.17 -18.35
C ASP A 315 8.90 16.16 -18.78
N ALA A 316 9.10 16.81 -19.94
CA ALA A 316 8.16 17.82 -20.45
C ALA A 316 7.05 17.23 -21.37
N ASP A 317 7.07 15.92 -21.61
CA ASP A 317 6.11 15.25 -22.51
C ASP A 317 4.95 14.63 -21.71
N PHE A 318 3.89 15.38 -21.53
CA PHE A 318 2.73 14.95 -20.75
C PHE A 318 1.39 15.31 -21.39
N VAL A 319 0.34 14.58 -20.99
CA VAL A 319 -1.03 14.83 -21.43
C VAL A 319 -1.60 16.05 -20.70
N ASP A 320 -1.80 17.14 -21.40
CA ASP A 320 -2.31 18.41 -20.84
C ASP A 320 -3.84 18.52 -20.92
N LEU A 321 -4.54 17.59 -20.27
CA LEU A 321 -6.00 17.65 -20.06
C LEU A 321 -6.29 17.96 -18.58
N PRO A 322 -7.38 18.65 -18.23
CA PRO A 322 -7.80 18.82 -16.84
C PRO A 322 -7.95 17.46 -16.14
N ILE A 323 -7.43 17.32 -14.91
CA ILE A 323 -7.44 16.06 -14.17
C ILE A 323 -8.10 16.24 -12.80
N VAL A 324 -8.96 15.30 -12.44
CA VAL A 324 -9.44 15.11 -11.06
C VAL A 324 -9.03 13.71 -10.60
N ILE A 325 -8.49 13.62 -9.37
CA ILE A 325 -8.11 12.35 -8.76
C ILE A 325 -9.08 12.03 -7.62
N LEU A 326 -9.69 10.84 -7.67
CA LEU A 326 -10.53 10.33 -6.58
C LEU A 326 -9.68 9.49 -5.62
N VAL A 327 -9.79 9.77 -4.33
CA VAL A 327 -9.04 9.08 -3.26
C VAL A 327 -9.93 8.72 -2.07
N ASN A 328 -9.53 7.70 -1.30
CA ASN A 328 -10.17 7.35 -0.04
C ASN A 328 -9.15 6.80 0.99
N GLY A 329 -9.62 6.40 2.17
CA GLY A 329 -8.78 5.85 3.24
C GLY A 329 -8.02 4.56 2.88
N TYR A 330 -8.31 3.94 1.76
CA TYR A 330 -7.56 2.79 1.21
C TYR A 330 -6.62 3.18 0.06
N SER A 331 -6.60 4.44 -0.36
CA SER A 331 -5.54 4.96 -1.26
C SER A 331 -4.25 5.06 -0.47
N ALA A 332 -3.25 4.22 -0.78
CA ALA A 332 -2.05 4.08 0.05
C ALA A 332 -0.75 4.02 -0.77
N SER A 333 0.39 4.41 -0.15
CA SER A 333 1.74 4.21 -0.69
C SER A 333 1.92 4.89 -2.07
N ALA A 334 2.18 4.12 -3.15
CA ALA A 334 2.34 4.65 -4.52
C ALA A 334 1.14 5.49 -4.97
N SER A 335 -0.10 5.14 -4.57
CA SER A 335 -1.29 5.96 -4.84
C SER A 335 -1.20 7.34 -4.19
N GLU A 336 -0.65 7.40 -2.98
CA GLU A 336 -0.45 8.67 -2.28
C GLU A 336 0.70 9.47 -2.89
N ALA A 337 1.80 8.80 -3.30
CA ALA A 337 2.90 9.46 -3.98
C ALA A 337 2.45 10.07 -5.32
N PHE A 338 1.65 9.34 -6.11
CA PHE A 338 1.03 9.83 -7.34
C PHE A 338 0.13 11.03 -7.09
N THR A 339 -0.80 10.90 -6.13
CA THR A 339 -1.74 11.97 -5.76
C THR A 339 -1.02 13.21 -5.25
N GLY A 340 -0.03 13.02 -4.37
CA GLY A 340 0.73 14.11 -3.78
C GLY A 340 1.59 14.84 -4.82
N ALA A 341 2.23 14.11 -5.74
CA ALA A 341 2.97 14.72 -6.84
C ALA A 341 2.02 15.55 -7.72
N ALA A 342 0.89 14.98 -8.15
CA ALA A 342 -0.08 15.70 -8.97
C ALA A 342 -0.64 16.96 -8.28
N ARG A 343 -0.85 16.92 -6.96
CA ARG A 343 -1.26 18.07 -6.14
C ARG A 343 -0.16 19.13 -6.09
N ASP A 344 1.07 18.74 -5.76
CA ASP A 344 2.19 19.67 -5.58
C ASP A 344 2.57 20.38 -6.87
N PHE A 345 2.44 19.71 -8.02
CA PHE A 345 2.54 20.30 -9.35
C PHE A 345 1.29 21.13 -9.75
N LYS A 346 0.24 21.15 -8.93
CA LYS A 346 -1.07 21.77 -9.27
C LYS A 346 -1.67 21.23 -10.57
N ARG A 347 -1.40 19.96 -10.84
CA ARG A 347 -1.79 19.30 -12.09
C ARG A 347 -3.17 18.65 -12.01
N ALA A 348 -3.62 18.33 -10.79
CA ALA A 348 -4.92 17.73 -10.55
C ALA A 348 -5.59 18.33 -9.31
N VAL A 349 -6.93 18.32 -9.31
CA VAL A 349 -7.74 18.55 -8.12
C VAL A 349 -8.08 17.21 -7.51
N THR A 350 -7.95 17.09 -6.20
CA THR A 350 -8.20 15.83 -5.48
C THR A 350 -9.56 15.87 -4.78
N VAL A 351 -10.33 14.77 -4.90
CA VAL A 351 -11.71 14.65 -4.36
C VAL A 351 -11.83 13.33 -3.60
N GLY A 352 -12.54 13.33 -2.50
CA GLY A 352 -12.85 12.12 -1.72
C GLY A 352 -12.59 12.27 -0.25
N THR A 353 -11.99 11.26 0.38
CA THR A 353 -11.67 11.28 1.81
C THR A 353 -10.16 11.13 2.03
N LYS A 354 -9.71 11.42 3.25
CA LYS A 354 -8.29 11.37 3.63
C LYS A 354 -7.68 10.00 3.32
N THR A 355 -6.46 10.00 2.74
CA THR A 355 -5.74 8.78 2.36
C THR A 355 -5.10 8.06 3.57
N TYR A 356 -4.55 6.88 3.35
CA TYR A 356 -4.07 5.97 4.40
C TYR A 356 -2.89 6.50 5.23
N GLY A 357 -1.89 7.11 4.59
CA GLY A 357 -0.68 7.61 5.27
C GLY A 357 0.49 6.62 5.29
N LYS A 358 0.78 5.92 4.18
CA LYS A 358 1.96 5.04 4.07
C LYS A 358 3.09 5.72 3.28
N GLY A 359 3.89 6.55 3.95
CA GLY A 359 5.04 7.27 3.38
C GLY A 359 6.39 6.55 3.53
N ILE A 360 6.39 5.20 3.43
CA ILE A 360 7.59 4.35 3.54
C ILE A 360 7.71 3.40 2.36
N MET A 361 8.95 3.05 2.03
CA MET A 361 9.25 2.09 0.97
C MET A 361 10.00 0.88 1.50
N GLN A 362 9.76 -0.26 0.86
CA GLN A 362 10.42 -1.52 1.18
C GLN A 362 11.36 -1.92 0.04
N THR A 363 12.50 -2.49 0.42
CA THR A 363 13.44 -3.16 -0.49
C THR A 363 13.37 -4.66 -0.26
N THR A 364 13.35 -5.43 -1.35
CA THR A 364 13.36 -6.89 -1.29
C THR A 364 14.79 -7.40 -1.53
N TYR A 365 15.30 -8.19 -0.59
CA TYR A 365 16.61 -8.80 -0.64
C TYR A 365 16.46 -10.30 -0.83
N THR A 366 16.90 -10.83 -1.96
CA THR A 366 16.90 -12.27 -2.23
C THR A 366 17.93 -12.98 -1.36
N LEU A 367 17.56 -14.13 -0.82
CA LEU A 367 18.42 -14.96 0.03
C LEU A 367 18.89 -16.21 -0.71
N PRO A 368 20.03 -16.84 -0.28
CA PRO A 368 20.58 -18.02 -0.94
C PRO A 368 19.64 -19.24 -1.02
N ASN A 369 18.65 -19.32 -0.11
CA ASN A 369 17.63 -20.38 -0.11
C ASN A 369 16.47 -20.13 -1.10
N GLY A 370 16.60 -19.13 -2.00
CA GLY A 370 15.57 -18.74 -2.95
C GLY A 370 14.41 -17.91 -2.38
N GLY A 371 14.34 -17.76 -1.06
CA GLY A 371 13.41 -16.86 -0.39
C GLY A 371 13.88 -15.40 -0.46
N ALA A 372 13.11 -14.50 0.15
CA ALA A 372 13.47 -13.09 0.20
C ALA A 372 13.07 -12.43 1.53
N PHE A 373 13.84 -11.42 1.89
CA PHE A 373 13.54 -10.54 2.99
C PHE A 373 13.09 -9.17 2.46
N LYS A 374 11.80 -8.86 2.59
CA LYS A 374 11.25 -7.54 2.28
C LYS A 374 11.37 -6.68 3.53
N LEU A 375 12.10 -5.58 3.45
CA LEU A 375 12.46 -4.73 4.59
C LEU A 375 12.11 -3.27 4.29
N THR A 376 11.52 -2.57 5.26
CA THR A 376 11.36 -1.12 5.20
C THR A 376 12.74 -0.46 5.34
N THR A 377 13.16 0.27 4.30
CA THR A 377 14.50 0.83 4.18
C THR A 377 14.52 2.35 4.13
N ALA A 378 13.40 2.99 3.79
CA ALA A 378 13.34 4.42 3.63
C ALA A 378 11.95 5.02 3.89
N LYS A 379 11.96 6.33 4.09
CA LYS A 379 10.77 7.18 3.93
C LYS A 379 10.86 7.88 2.59
N TYR A 380 9.72 8.06 1.90
CA TYR A 380 9.67 8.89 0.73
C TYR A 380 9.00 10.24 1.03
N TYR A 381 9.33 11.20 0.19
CA TYR A 381 8.94 12.59 0.30
C TYR A 381 8.35 13.04 -1.02
N LEU A 382 7.28 13.80 -0.97
CA LEU A 382 6.62 14.43 -2.11
C LEU A 382 7.48 15.59 -2.66
N PRO A 383 7.20 16.12 -3.85
CA PRO A 383 7.94 17.24 -4.44
C PRO A 383 8.07 18.44 -3.50
N GLY A 384 7.01 18.78 -2.77
CA GLY A 384 6.99 19.83 -1.76
C GLY A 384 7.80 19.55 -0.49
N GLY A 385 8.45 18.38 -0.38
CA GLY A 385 9.24 17.98 0.79
C GLY A 385 8.41 17.36 1.93
N GLU A 386 7.11 17.15 1.74
CA GLU A 386 6.24 16.53 2.72
C GLU A 386 6.46 15.01 2.81
N CYS A 387 6.58 14.47 4.02
CA CYS A 387 6.52 13.04 4.28
C CYS A 387 5.14 12.68 4.83
N ILE A 388 4.35 11.96 4.06
CA ILE A 388 2.96 11.64 4.39
C ILE A 388 2.81 10.43 5.34
N HIS A 389 3.92 9.88 5.86
CA HIS A 389 3.88 8.70 6.71
C HIS A 389 3.12 8.97 8.01
N LYS A 390 2.07 8.18 8.26
CA LYS A 390 1.11 8.30 9.39
C LYS A 390 0.21 9.55 9.33
N THR A 391 0.36 10.39 8.31
CA THR A 391 -0.46 11.60 8.13
C THR A 391 -1.45 11.48 6.98
N GLY A 392 -1.08 10.86 5.87
CA GLY A 392 -1.90 10.78 4.67
C GLY A 392 -2.11 12.15 4.00
N ILE A 393 -2.84 12.15 2.90
CA ILE A 393 -3.19 13.34 2.12
C ILE A 393 -4.67 13.64 2.36
N THR A 394 -4.97 14.87 2.79
CA THR A 394 -6.34 15.38 2.80
C THR A 394 -6.64 15.92 1.40
N PRO A 395 -7.70 15.47 0.72
CA PRO A 395 -8.04 15.94 -0.62
C PRO A 395 -8.48 17.41 -0.60
N ASP A 396 -8.35 18.09 -1.75
CA ASP A 396 -8.78 19.50 -1.92
C ASP A 396 -10.28 19.66 -1.70
N CYS A 397 -11.07 18.68 -2.14
CA CYS A 397 -12.51 18.60 -1.92
C CYS A 397 -12.83 17.36 -1.09
N VAL A 398 -13.10 17.53 0.19
CA VAL A 398 -13.56 16.45 1.06
C VAL A 398 -15.03 16.17 0.76
N VAL A 399 -15.30 14.97 0.26
CA VAL A 399 -16.65 14.51 -0.10
C VAL A 399 -16.82 13.07 0.40
N GLU A 400 -17.81 12.83 1.21
CA GLU A 400 -18.18 11.50 1.68
C GLU A 400 -19.12 10.81 0.67
N LEU A 401 -19.06 9.48 0.62
CA LEU A 401 -20.08 8.68 -0.06
C LEU A 401 -21.37 8.67 0.75
N PRO A 402 -22.52 8.36 0.14
CA PRO A 402 -23.77 8.19 0.88
C PRO A 402 -23.66 7.16 1.99
N ASP A 403 -24.41 7.34 3.08
CA ASP A 403 -24.40 6.47 4.24
C ASP A 403 -24.56 4.99 3.87
N GLY A 404 -23.68 4.15 4.41
CA GLY A 404 -23.65 2.71 4.15
C GLY A 404 -23.11 2.30 2.78
N LYS A 405 -22.61 3.24 1.96
CA LYS A 405 -22.01 2.96 0.65
C LYS A 405 -20.48 2.97 0.73
N ALA A 406 -19.87 2.15 -0.12
CA ALA A 406 -18.42 2.11 -0.34
C ALA A 406 -18.12 2.23 -1.84
N SER A 407 -16.96 2.78 -2.19
CA SER A 407 -16.51 2.95 -3.59
C SER A 407 -16.45 1.64 -4.40
N ARG A 408 -16.41 0.50 -3.73
CA ARG A 408 -16.40 -0.85 -4.32
C ARG A 408 -17.77 -1.53 -4.38
N ASP A 409 -18.84 -0.83 -3.99
CA ASP A 409 -20.20 -1.40 -4.04
C ASP A 409 -20.63 -1.55 -5.50
N ALA A 410 -20.87 -2.80 -5.93
CA ALA A 410 -21.25 -3.12 -7.31
C ALA A 410 -22.64 -2.61 -7.71
N ASP A 411 -23.46 -2.26 -6.73
CA ASP A 411 -24.81 -1.75 -6.93
C ASP A 411 -24.90 -0.22 -6.79
N MET A 412 -23.76 0.47 -6.57
CA MET A 412 -23.72 1.94 -6.57
C MET A 412 -23.66 2.43 -8.02
N THR A 413 -24.65 3.25 -8.41
CA THR A 413 -24.64 3.88 -9.74
C THR A 413 -23.77 5.12 -9.76
N ASP A 414 -23.39 5.60 -10.96
CA ASP A 414 -22.62 6.82 -11.12
C ASP A 414 -23.31 8.03 -10.49
N GLU A 415 -24.64 8.12 -10.59
CA GLU A 415 -25.46 9.19 -10.01
C GLU A 415 -25.45 9.16 -8.47
N GLN A 416 -25.31 7.98 -7.87
CA GLN A 416 -25.24 7.80 -6.42
C GLN A 416 -23.84 8.08 -5.88
N ASP A 417 -22.79 8.00 -6.71
CA ASP A 417 -21.41 8.27 -6.32
C ASP A 417 -21.16 9.78 -6.20
N THR A 418 -21.39 10.32 -5.00
CA THR A 418 -21.22 11.76 -4.72
C THR A 418 -19.81 12.28 -5.01
N GLN A 419 -18.78 11.44 -4.86
CA GLN A 419 -17.40 11.79 -5.16
C GLN A 419 -17.17 11.86 -6.67
N LEU A 420 -17.70 10.91 -7.43
CA LEU A 420 -17.68 10.93 -8.90
C LEU A 420 -18.46 12.12 -9.43
N GLN A 421 -19.65 12.40 -8.90
CA GLN A 421 -20.45 13.56 -9.31
C GLN A 421 -19.71 14.89 -9.07
N LYS A 422 -19.01 15.00 -7.93
CA LYS A 422 -18.17 16.18 -7.65
C LYS A 422 -17.01 16.31 -8.63
N ALA A 423 -16.37 15.22 -9.01
CA ALA A 423 -15.30 15.22 -10.01
C ALA A 423 -15.80 15.67 -11.39
N LEU A 424 -16.96 15.17 -11.81
CA LEU A 424 -17.61 15.59 -13.06
C LEU A 424 -18.00 17.07 -13.05
N GLU A 425 -18.50 17.60 -11.92
CA GLU A 425 -18.80 19.03 -11.76
C GLU A 425 -17.55 19.91 -11.96
N LEU A 426 -16.42 19.49 -11.38
CA LEU A 426 -15.16 20.24 -11.48
C LEU A 426 -14.59 20.28 -12.90
N LEU A 427 -14.80 19.24 -13.70
CA LEU A 427 -14.34 19.17 -15.10
C LEU A 427 -15.30 19.84 -16.11
N LYS A 428 -16.52 20.17 -15.71
CA LYS A 428 -17.50 20.88 -16.56
C LYS A 428 -17.35 22.41 -16.50
N LYS A 429 -16.48 22.91 -15.63
CA LYS A 429 -16.16 24.36 -15.50
C LYS A 429 -15.01 24.75 -16.40
#